data_b76abbc284ab93dd9e89d7c8c798910e
#
_entry.id   b76abbc284ab93dd9e89d7c8c798910e
#
_cell.length_a   1.000
_cell.length_b   1.000
_cell.length_c   1.000
_cell.angle_alpha   90.00
_cell.angle_beta   90.00
_cell.angle_gamma   90.00
#
_symmetry.space_group_name_H-M   'P 1'
#
loop_
_entity.id
_entity.type
_entity.pdbx_description
1 polymer ?
#
loop_
_entity_poly.entity_id
_entity_poly.type
_entity_poly.pdbx_seq_one_letter_code
_entity_poly.pdbx_strand_id
1 'polypeptide(L)'
;MKSALGFLVAAKRCEIQGLEQLEVTSGLVKGVCEFVHVLQKERGTSNVFLASRGQRFGEQRQTRIEASVQMEAAVRAQFDQLDTDSGKMASGMRLFSRIAHVLHVLDALPGLRQRIGAQKIGADEATRSFNELIAGLLGVVFEAADTAADPLVSRALVALFNFMQGKE
;
A
#
# COMPACT_ATOMS: atom_id res chain seq x y z
N MET A 1 6.52 8.92 -45.56
CA MET A 1 7.15 7.71 -44.98
C MET A 1 7.94 8.10 -43.74
N LYS A 2 7.77 7.41 -42.62
CA LYS A 2 8.61 7.63 -41.41
C LYS A 2 10.00 7.06 -41.69
N SER A 3 11.05 7.78 -41.33
CA SER A 3 12.43 7.35 -41.55
C SER A 3 12.89 6.33 -40.51
N ALA A 4 13.92 5.52 -40.79
CA ALA A 4 14.54 4.61 -39.82
C ALA A 4 14.94 5.34 -38.52
N LEU A 5 15.48 6.56 -38.64
CA LEU A 5 15.80 7.43 -37.51
C LEU A 5 14.56 7.76 -36.67
N GLY A 6 13.40 7.99 -37.30
CA GLY A 6 12.13 8.26 -36.61
C GLY A 6 11.69 7.08 -35.75
N PHE A 7 11.88 5.84 -36.24
CA PHE A 7 11.58 4.65 -35.44
C PHE A 7 12.56 4.45 -34.28
N LEU A 8 13.84 4.76 -34.47
CA LEU A 8 14.88 4.67 -33.45
C LEU A 8 14.59 5.66 -32.29
N VAL A 9 14.22 6.89 -32.63
CA VAL A 9 13.81 7.92 -31.66
C VAL A 9 12.55 7.49 -30.92
N ALA A 10 11.55 6.91 -31.62
CA ALA A 10 10.35 6.39 -30.98
C ALA A 10 10.66 5.25 -29.99
N ALA A 11 11.52 4.31 -30.36
CA ALA A 11 11.96 3.22 -29.50
C ALA A 11 12.63 3.75 -28.20
N LYS A 12 13.52 4.74 -28.33
CA LYS A 12 14.14 5.36 -27.14
C LYS A 12 13.17 6.11 -26.26
N ARG A 13 12.17 6.76 -26.83
CA ARG A 13 11.10 7.40 -26.03
C ARG A 13 10.28 6.35 -25.27
N CYS A 14 9.94 5.22 -25.87
CA CYS A 14 9.25 4.13 -25.18
C CYS A 14 10.08 3.55 -24.02
N GLU A 15 11.40 3.41 -24.23
CA GLU A 15 12.33 2.95 -23.19
C GLU A 15 12.36 3.92 -22.00
N ILE A 16 12.47 5.23 -22.25
CA ILE A 16 12.46 6.27 -21.21
C ILE A 16 11.13 6.25 -20.44
N GLN A 17 10.00 6.23 -21.15
CA GLN A 17 8.67 6.17 -20.51
C GLN A 17 8.49 4.91 -19.67
N GLY A 18 9.04 3.77 -20.11
CA GLY A 18 9.03 2.53 -19.33
C GLY A 18 9.82 2.65 -18.01
N LEU A 19 10.97 3.32 -18.04
CA LEU A 19 11.77 3.57 -16.84
C LEU A 19 11.09 4.54 -15.86
N GLU A 20 10.49 5.61 -16.36
CA GLU A 20 9.72 6.56 -15.55
C GLU A 20 8.53 5.86 -14.85
N GLN A 21 7.81 5.02 -15.60
CA GLN A 21 6.70 4.23 -15.05
C GLN A 21 7.19 3.24 -14.00
N LEU A 22 8.35 2.62 -14.20
CA LEU A 22 8.96 1.70 -13.25
C LEU A 22 9.36 2.42 -11.95
N GLU A 23 9.91 3.63 -12.04
CA GLU A 23 10.27 4.44 -10.88
C GLU A 23 9.03 4.75 -10.02
N VAL A 24 7.94 5.23 -10.65
CA VAL A 24 6.68 5.52 -9.96
C VAL A 24 6.12 4.26 -9.29
N THR A 25 6.07 3.14 -10.00
CA THR A 25 5.55 1.87 -9.47
C THR A 25 6.40 1.35 -8.32
N SER A 26 7.72 1.42 -8.44
CA SER A 26 8.66 1.01 -7.39
C SER A 26 8.52 1.86 -6.12
N GLY A 27 8.38 3.18 -6.30
CA GLY A 27 8.12 4.12 -5.20
C GLY A 27 6.82 3.81 -4.48
N LEU A 28 5.75 3.56 -5.22
CA LEU A 28 4.45 3.16 -4.67
C LEU A 28 4.53 1.87 -3.88
N VAL A 29 5.11 0.81 -4.45
CA VAL A 29 5.29 -0.48 -3.78
C VAL A 29 6.06 -0.33 -2.48
N LYS A 30 7.19 0.40 -2.50
CA LYS A 30 8.00 0.67 -1.32
C LYS A 30 7.19 1.38 -0.23
N GLY A 31 6.51 2.50 -0.56
CA GLY A 31 5.71 3.27 0.39
C GLY A 31 4.59 2.45 1.02
N VAL A 32 3.87 1.67 0.21
CA VAL A 32 2.80 0.79 0.70
C VAL A 32 3.35 -0.31 1.60
N CYS A 33 4.48 -0.94 1.27
CA CYS A 33 5.13 -1.95 2.11
C CYS A 33 5.58 -1.37 3.47
N GLU A 34 6.15 -0.17 3.48
CA GLU A 34 6.53 0.53 4.72
C GLU A 34 5.29 0.84 5.57
N PHE A 35 4.19 1.24 4.97
CA PHE A 35 2.93 1.49 5.67
C PHE A 35 2.35 0.21 6.25
N VAL A 36 2.31 -0.90 5.51
CA VAL A 36 1.92 -2.22 6.03
C VAL A 36 2.73 -2.57 7.27
N HIS A 37 4.06 -2.39 7.24
CA HIS A 37 4.91 -2.68 8.39
C HIS A 37 4.59 -1.83 9.64
N VAL A 38 4.25 -0.56 9.45
CA VAL A 38 3.85 0.33 10.56
C VAL A 38 2.49 -0.09 11.11
N LEU A 39 1.52 -0.45 10.25
CA LEU A 39 0.21 -0.98 10.65
C LEU A 39 0.32 -2.29 11.44
N GLN A 40 1.21 -3.20 11.05
CA GLN A 40 1.48 -4.44 11.79
C GLN A 40 1.96 -4.15 13.21
N LYS A 41 2.84 -3.15 13.40
CA LYS A 41 3.30 -2.72 14.73
C LYS A 41 2.16 -2.08 15.52
N GLU A 42 1.31 -1.25 14.88
CA GLU A 42 0.14 -0.65 15.52
C GLU A 42 -0.86 -1.74 15.96
N ARG A 43 -1.14 -2.73 15.09
CA ARG A 43 -1.96 -3.91 15.41
C ARG A 43 -1.42 -4.63 16.66
N GLY A 44 -0.12 -4.95 16.67
CA GLY A 44 0.50 -5.68 17.78
C GLY A 44 0.39 -4.92 19.12
N THR A 45 0.73 -3.62 19.14
CA THR A 45 0.60 -2.80 20.36
C THR A 45 -0.86 -2.62 20.79
N SER A 46 -1.79 -2.48 19.84
CA SER A 46 -3.22 -2.37 20.12
C SER A 46 -3.78 -3.66 20.75
N ASN A 47 -3.32 -4.83 20.30
CA ASN A 47 -3.74 -6.10 20.88
C ASN A 47 -3.26 -6.26 22.31
N VAL A 48 -2.02 -5.90 22.63
CA VAL A 48 -1.52 -5.93 24.02
C VAL A 48 -2.27 -4.93 24.90
N PHE A 49 -2.56 -3.73 24.38
CA PHE A 49 -3.35 -2.71 25.06
C PHE A 49 -4.75 -3.22 25.42
N LEU A 50 -5.46 -3.83 24.45
CA LEU A 50 -6.79 -4.42 24.67
C LEU A 50 -6.75 -5.60 25.64
N ALA A 51 -5.84 -6.55 25.46
CA ALA A 51 -5.69 -7.72 26.33
C ALA A 51 -5.39 -7.34 27.79
N SER A 52 -4.63 -6.25 28.00
CA SER A 52 -4.32 -5.72 29.33
C SER A 52 -5.40 -4.79 29.90
N ARG A 53 -6.54 -4.64 29.26
CA ARG A 53 -7.60 -3.69 29.62
C ARG A 53 -7.08 -2.25 29.76
N GLY A 54 -6.22 -1.83 28.83
CA GLY A 54 -5.65 -0.48 28.80
C GLY A 54 -4.48 -0.22 29.76
N GLN A 55 -4.03 -1.21 30.53
CA GLN A 55 -2.99 -1.03 31.54
C GLN A 55 -1.56 -1.03 30.96
N ARG A 56 -1.37 -1.63 29.80
CA ARG A 56 -0.05 -1.78 29.16
C ARG A 56 -0.06 -1.20 27.75
N PHE A 57 1.07 -0.68 27.32
CA PHE A 57 1.33 -0.21 25.96
C PHE A 57 0.50 1.01 25.51
N GLY A 58 -0.07 1.81 26.42
CA GLY A 58 -0.83 3.00 26.06
C GLY A 58 0.01 4.03 25.29
N GLU A 59 1.19 4.41 25.82
CA GLU A 59 2.11 5.36 25.20
C GLU A 59 2.71 4.79 23.92
N GLN A 60 3.18 3.53 23.94
CA GLN A 60 3.73 2.87 22.76
C GLN A 60 2.69 2.80 21.62
N ARG A 61 1.42 2.49 21.97
CA ARG A 61 0.33 2.51 20.99
C ARG A 61 0.16 3.90 20.39
N GLN A 62 0.19 4.96 21.20
CA GLN A 62 0.06 6.33 20.69
C GLN A 62 1.19 6.67 19.72
N THR A 63 2.43 6.35 20.07
CA THR A 63 3.60 6.51 19.17
C THR A 63 3.43 5.75 17.85
N ARG A 64 2.86 4.52 17.89
CA ARG A 64 2.59 3.74 16.66
C ARG A 64 1.49 4.35 15.82
N ILE A 65 0.45 4.90 16.42
CA ILE A 65 -0.61 5.63 15.71
C ILE A 65 -0.04 6.84 14.98
N GLU A 66 0.80 7.64 15.64
CA GLU A 66 1.42 8.82 15.04
C GLU A 66 2.30 8.45 13.83
N ALA A 67 3.14 7.43 13.97
CA ALA A 67 3.93 6.91 12.85
C ALA A 67 3.04 6.39 11.71
N SER A 68 1.94 5.74 12.02
CA SER A 68 0.99 5.21 11.04
C SER A 68 0.24 6.33 10.32
N VAL A 69 -0.15 7.40 11.01
CA VAL A 69 -0.79 8.59 10.41
C VAL A 69 0.15 9.29 9.43
N GLN A 70 1.43 9.44 9.80
CA GLN A 70 2.44 10.03 8.91
C GLN A 70 2.63 9.20 7.64
N MET A 71 2.72 7.87 7.78
CA MET A 71 2.90 6.99 6.65
C MET A 71 1.64 6.91 5.77
N GLU A 72 0.44 6.93 6.37
CA GLU A 72 -0.83 7.02 5.65
C GLU A 72 -0.86 8.27 4.76
N ALA A 73 -0.48 9.44 5.30
CA ALA A 73 -0.45 10.67 4.53
C ALA A 73 0.53 10.59 3.35
N ALA A 74 1.70 9.98 3.55
CA ALA A 74 2.69 9.78 2.49
C ALA A 74 2.16 8.85 1.38
N VAL A 75 1.48 7.75 1.73
CA VAL A 75 0.89 6.81 0.75
C VAL A 75 -0.28 7.48 0.01
N ARG A 76 -1.13 8.25 0.68
CA ARG A 76 -2.21 9.01 0.00
C ARG A 76 -1.63 9.99 -1.01
N ALA A 77 -0.56 10.72 -0.66
CA ALA A 77 0.12 11.62 -1.60
C ALA A 77 0.73 10.89 -2.81
N GLN A 78 1.22 9.66 -2.62
CA GLN A 78 1.67 8.83 -3.75
C GLN A 78 0.52 8.39 -4.65
N PHE A 79 -0.65 8.05 -4.08
CA PHE A 79 -1.84 7.72 -4.87
C PHE A 79 -2.31 8.92 -5.71
N ASP A 80 -2.26 10.14 -5.15
CA ASP A 80 -2.64 11.38 -5.85
C ASP A 80 -1.70 11.72 -7.03
N GLN A 81 -0.46 11.22 -7.00
CA GLN A 81 0.52 11.41 -8.08
C GLN A 81 0.35 10.42 -9.24
N LEU A 82 -0.48 9.39 -9.08
CA LEU A 82 -0.72 8.44 -10.15
C LEU A 82 -1.51 9.12 -11.29
N ASP A 83 -1.00 8.98 -12.52
CA ASP A 83 -1.73 9.45 -13.71
C ASP A 83 -2.99 8.61 -13.90
N THR A 84 -4.15 9.24 -13.64
CA THR A 84 -5.46 8.62 -13.79
C THR A 84 -5.99 8.66 -15.23
N ASP A 85 -5.23 9.24 -16.16
CA ASP A 85 -5.62 9.30 -17.57
C ASP A 85 -5.64 7.91 -18.20
N SER A 86 -6.85 7.37 -18.31
CA SER A 86 -7.16 5.98 -18.68
C SER A 86 -6.64 5.53 -20.05
N GLY A 87 -6.12 6.45 -20.88
CA GLY A 87 -5.55 6.14 -22.20
C GLY A 87 -4.17 5.49 -22.17
N LYS A 88 -3.45 5.54 -21.05
CA LYS A 88 -2.05 5.12 -20.97
C LYS A 88 -1.80 3.82 -20.21
N MET A 89 -2.77 3.30 -19.46
CA MET A 89 -2.61 2.10 -18.64
C MET A 89 -3.64 1.02 -18.99
N ALA A 90 -3.27 0.06 -19.82
CA ALA A 90 -4.10 -1.12 -20.13
C ALA A 90 -4.46 -1.95 -18.88
N SER A 91 -3.68 -1.85 -17.80
CA SER A 91 -3.88 -2.56 -16.52
C SER A 91 -4.34 -1.66 -15.37
N GLY A 92 -4.57 -0.35 -15.61
CA GLY A 92 -4.88 0.63 -14.55
C GLY A 92 -6.19 0.37 -13.81
N MET A 93 -7.19 -0.21 -14.47
CA MET A 93 -8.52 -0.41 -13.87
C MET A 93 -8.47 -1.25 -12.58
N ARG A 94 -7.72 -2.34 -12.55
CA ARG A 94 -7.59 -3.20 -11.35
C ARG A 94 -6.85 -2.48 -10.23
N LEU A 95 -5.74 -1.83 -10.55
CA LEU A 95 -4.96 -1.06 -9.60
C LEU A 95 -5.80 0.07 -8.98
N PHE A 96 -6.47 0.89 -9.79
CA PHE A 96 -7.30 1.98 -9.30
C PHE A 96 -8.50 1.49 -8.48
N SER A 97 -9.11 0.36 -8.86
CA SER A 97 -10.17 -0.26 -8.07
C SER A 97 -9.66 -0.72 -6.69
N ARG A 98 -8.44 -1.28 -6.61
CA ARG A 98 -7.80 -1.65 -5.33
C ARG A 98 -7.49 -0.43 -4.48
N ILE A 99 -6.94 0.63 -5.08
CA ILE A 99 -6.66 1.88 -4.38
C ILE A 99 -7.96 2.49 -3.83
N ALA A 100 -9.03 2.56 -4.62
CA ALA A 100 -10.31 3.08 -4.17
C ALA A 100 -10.87 2.29 -2.98
N HIS A 101 -10.78 0.95 -3.01
CA HIS A 101 -11.18 0.11 -1.89
C HIS A 101 -10.33 0.38 -0.64
N VAL A 102 -9.00 0.47 -0.78
CA VAL A 102 -8.08 0.76 0.33
C VAL A 102 -8.38 2.12 0.94
N LEU A 103 -8.59 3.16 0.13
CA LEU A 103 -8.94 4.49 0.63
C LEU A 103 -10.22 4.47 1.46
N HIS A 104 -11.24 3.73 1.01
CA HIS A 104 -12.48 3.56 1.77
C HIS A 104 -12.26 2.89 3.13
N VAL A 105 -11.44 1.84 3.19
CA VAL A 105 -11.10 1.14 4.45
C VAL A 105 -10.24 2.05 5.36
N LEU A 106 -9.33 2.82 4.80
CA LEU A 106 -8.51 3.80 5.55
C LEU A 106 -9.37 4.87 6.23
N ASP A 107 -10.45 5.31 5.61
CA ASP A 107 -11.37 6.30 6.19
C ASP A 107 -12.05 5.78 7.48
N ALA A 108 -12.15 4.47 7.67
CA ALA A 108 -12.66 3.85 8.89
C ALA A 108 -11.60 3.69 10.01
N LEU A 109 -10.31 3.83 9.69
CA LEU A 109 -9.21 3.59 10.64
C LEU A 109 -9.24 4.52 11.87
N PRO A 110 -9.54 5.83 11.78
CA PRO A 110 -9.68 6.69 12.95
C PRO A 110 -10.77 6.20 13.92
N GLY A 111 -11.90 5.75 13.40
CA GLY A 111 -12.99 5.17 14.21
C GLY A 111 -12.58 3.86 14.89
N LEU A 112 -11.80 3.01 14.22
CA LEU A 112 -11.22 1.81 14.81
C LEU A 112 -10.31 2.17 15.99
N ARG A 113 -9.38 3.13 15.80
CA ARG A 113 -8.45 3.63 16.83
C ARG A 113 -9.19 4.16 18.05
N GLN A 114 -10.30 4.89 17.84
CA GLN A 114 -11.13 5.40 18.91
C GLN A 114 -11.82 4.29 19.68
N ARG A 115 -12.41 3.27 19.02
CA ARG A 115 -13.04 2.13 19.66
C ARG A 115 -12.05 1.31 20.49
N ILE A 116 -10.82 1.11 19.98
CA ILE A 116 -9.73 0.47 20.71
C ILE A 116 -9.38 1.28 21.97
N GLY A 117 -9.16 2.59 21.84
CA GLY A 117 -8.82 3.46 22.96
C GLY A 117 -9.89 3.47 24.06
N ALA A 118 -11.15 3.41 23.65
CA ALA A 118 -12.30 3.34 24.58
C ALA A 118 -12.59 1.92 25.10
N GLN A 119 -11.79 0.90 24.77
CA GLN A 119 -12.00 -0.52 25.14
C GLN A 119 -13.39 -1.07 24.69
N LYS A 120 -13.92 -0.55 23.58
CA LYS A 120 -15.27 -0.91 23.07
C LYS A 120 -15.25 -2.09 22.10
N ILE A 121 -14.08 -2.63 21.79
CA ILE A 121 -13.90 -3.83 20.94
C ILE A 121 -12.87 -4.76 21.54
N GLY A 122 -12.94 -6.04 21.19
CA GLY A 122 -11.97 -7.05 21.58
C GLY A 122 -10.74 -7.08 20.67
N ALA A 123 -9.66 -7.74 21.13
CA ALA A 123 -8.42 -7.90 20.37
C ALA A 123 -8.64 -8.63 19.03
N ASP A 124 -9.52 -9.62 18.97
CA ASP A 124 -9.83 -10.38 17.76
C ASP A 124 -10.53 -9.52 16.70
N GLU A 125 -11.46 -8.65 17.11
CA GLU A 125 -12.13 -7.72 16.20
C GLU A 125 -11.14 -6.68 15.67
N ALA A 126 -10.32 -6.11 16.56
CA ALA A 126 -9.28 -5.16 16.18
C ALA A 126 -8.30 -5.81 15.19
N THR A 127 -7.85 -7.05 15.44
CA THR A 127 -6.96 -7.81 14.56
C THR A 127 -7.58 -8.00 13.18
N ARG A 128 -8.85 -8.42 13.11
CA ARG A 128 -9.54 -8.59 11.80
C ARG A 128 -9.59 -7.30 11.01
N SER A 129 -9.92 -6.17 11.65
CA SER A 129 -9.99 -4.87 10.98
C SER A 129 -8.62 -4.42 10.45
N PHE A 130 -7.54 -4.61 11.21
CA PHE A 130 -6.19 -4.33 10.71
C PHE A 130 -5.79 -5.28 9.57
N ASN A 131 -6.12 -6.56 9.67
CA ASN A 131 -5.78 -7.55 8.64
C ASN A 131 -6.51 -7.25 7.33
N GLU A 132 -7.77 -6.82 7.37
CA GLU A 132 -8.52 -6.40 6.19
C GLU A 132 -7.83 -5.22 5.47
N LEU A 133 -7.41 -4.20 6.23
CA LEU A 133 -6.68 -3.07 5.68
C LEU A 133 -5.32 -3.50 5.09
N ILE A 134 -4.55 -4.30 5.82
CA ILE A 134 -3.25 -4.82 5.38
C ILE A 134 -3.41 -5.66 4.11
N ALA A 135 -4.41 -6.54 4.05
CA ALA A 135 -4.69 -7.33 2.86
C ALA A 135 -5.06 -6.47 1.64
N GLY A 136 -5.84 -5.40 1.87
CA GLY A 136 -6.15 -4.42 0.83
C GLY A 136 -4.90 -3.73 0.28
N LEU A 137 -4.01 -3.26 1.16
CA LEU A 137 -2.73 -2.64 0.79
C LEU A 137 -1.80 -3.61 0.03
N LEU A 138 -1.71 -4.87 0.48
CA LEU A 138 -0.96 -5.91 -0.23
C LEU A 138 -1.56 -6.20 -1.61
N GLY A 139 -2.89 -6.10 -1.75
CA GLY A 139 -3.56 -6.17 -3.05
C GLY A 139 -3.14 -5.04 -4.01
N VAL A 140 -2.92 -3.81 -3.51
CA VAL A 140 -2.36 -2.71 -4.31
C VAL A 140 -0.94 -3.03 -4.77
N VAL A 141 -0.09 -3.57 -3.88
CA VAL A 141 1.28 -4.00 -4.23
C VAL A 141 1.25 -5.04 -5.35
N PHE A 142 0.36 -6.03 -5.25
CA PHE A 142 0.23 -7.09 -6.26
C PHE A 142 -0.18 -6.52 -7.63
N GLU A 143 -1.21 -5.69 -7.68
CA GLU A 143 -1.68 -5.09 -8.94
C GLU A 143 -0.62 -4.14 -9.53
N ALA A 144 0.09 -3.38 -8.70
CA ALA A 144 1.18 -2.53 -9.15
C ALA A 144 2.34 -3.36 -9.74
N ALA A 145 2.67 -4.50 -9.14
CA ALA A 145 3.67 -5.42 -9.65
C ALA A 145 3.27 -6.06 -10.98
N ASP A 146 1.99 -6.43 -11.13
CA ASP A 146 1.45 -7.02 -12.38
C ASP A 146 1.43 -6.01 -13.53
N THR A 147 1.38 -4.70 -13.23
CA THR A 147 1.45 -3.63 -14.24
C THR A 147 2.87 -3.29 -14.69
N ALA A 148 3.91 -3.78 -14.00
CA ALA A 148 5.29 -3.51 -14.37
C ALA A 148 5.62 -4.14 -15.73
N ALA A 149 6.11 -3.33 -16.67
CA ALA A 149 6.40 -3.76 -18.03
C ALA A 149 7.62 -4.71 -18.14
N ASP A 150 8.48 -4.75 -17.11
CA ASP A 150 9.67 -5.60 -17.06
C ASP A 150 9.38 -6.93 -16.36
N PRO A 151 9.50 -8.09 -17.06
CA PRO A 151 9.25 -9.40 -16.47
C PRO A 151 10.14 -9.74 -15.26
N LEU A 152 11.36 -9.22 -15.19
CA LEU A 152 12.27 -9.45 -14.06
C LEU A 152 11.80 -8.70 -12.83
N VAL A 153 11.38 -7.44 -13.01
CA VAL A 153 10.83 -6.62 -11.93
C VAL A 153 9.51 -7.19 -11.43
N SER A 154 8.61 -7.58 -12.35
CA SER A 154 7.34 -8.24 -11.98
C SER A 154 7.58 -9.49 -11.13
N ARG A 155 8.54 -10.36 -11.50
CA ARG A 155 8.88 -11.56 -10.72
C ARG A 155 9.43 -11.21 -9.34
N ALA A 156 10.29 -10.20 -9.23
CA ALA A 156 10.86 -9.76 -7.95
C ALA A 156 9.77 -9.19 -7.02
N LEU A 157 8.84 -8.40 -7.56
CA LEU A 157 7.73 -7.83 -6.80
C LEU A 157 6.73 -8.91 -6.35
N VAL A 158 6.42 -9.89 -7.19
CA VAL A 158 5.58 -11.05 -6.82
C VAL A 158 6.24 -11.89 -5.74
N ALA A 159 7.55 -12.10 -5.80
CA ALA A 159 8.30 -12.82 -4.75
C ALA A 159 8.25 -12.05 -3.42
N LEU A 160 8.41 -10.73 -3.45
CA LEU A 160 8.27 -9.87 -2.26
C LEU A 160 6.86 -9.95 -1.67
N PHE A 161 5.83 -9.90 -2.51
CA PHE A 161 4.43 -10.03 -2.10
C PHE A 161 4.17 -11.37 -1.38
N ASN A 162 4.60 -12.49 -1.99
CA ASN A 162 4.45 -13.81 -1.38
C ASN A 162 5.18 -13.93 -0.04
N PHE A 163 6.36 -13.32 0.07
CA PHE A 163 7.10 -13.27 1.34
C PHE A 163 6.36 -12.45 2.41
N MET A 164 5.74 -11.35 2.04
CA MET A 164 4.98 -10.51 2.96
C MET A 164 3.68 -11.19 3.41
N GLN A 165 2.96 -11.86 2.51
CA GLN A 165 1.77 -12.64 2.86
C GLN A 165 2.09 -13.82 3.80
N GLY A 166 3.23 -14.47 3.62
CA GLY A 166 3.64 -15.59 4.48
C GLY A 166 3.99 -15.18 5.91
N LYS A 167 4.06 -13.89 6.21
CA LYS A 167 4.31 -13.34 7.56
C LYS A 167 3.03 -12.93 8.31
N GLU A 168 1.87 -12.92 7.65
CA GLU A 168 0.56 -12.62 8.23
C GLU A 168 -0.10 -13.89 8.78
#